data_a808f02643f3b0cb71ecf7778bc29dbd
#
_entry.id   a808f02643f3b0cb71ecf7778bc29dbd
#
_cell.length_a   1.000
_cell.length_b   1.000
_cell.length_c   1.000
_cell.angle_alpha   90.00
_cell.angle_beta   90.00
_cell.angle_gamma   90.00
#
_symmetry.space_group_name_H-M   'P 1'
#
loop_
_entity.id
_entity.type
_entity.pdbx_description
1 polymer ?
#
loop_
_entity_poly.entity_id
_entity_poly.type
_entity_poly.pdbx_seq_one_letter_code
_entity_poly.pdbx_strand_id
1 'polypeptide(L)'
;MFFDGAGGRMNYRIWRVDDDVTAVLVFLHGIGQCSADYHRYGRAMNRHGIEVWGLDHPGHGLSEGEPDTLPPIPHLVANAEILLSMARAARPTAPLVLAGHSLGAGVALLAMHANGPGAQEVCALALTGTPSREVIMELPGPPVPALLVHGADDRIAAIEPVRRWASHSPAIEFREFGDAGHDLLHEPVRHEVHSLIIEFVRRTRPGRTFGTVPPVRLRALGHHPPALERPISAPIP
;
A
#
# COMPACT_ATOMS: atom_id res chain seq x y z
N MET A 1 13.31 -13.32 2.01
CA MET A 1 13.53 -13.90 0.66
C MET A 1 13.85 -12.76 -0.29
N PHE A 2 14.39 -13.03 -1.51
CA PHE A 2 14.82 -11.95 -2.40
C PHE A 2 14.41 -12.23 -3.85
N PHE A 3 14.24 -11.13 -4.63
CA PHE A 3 14.12 -11.15 -6.08
C PHE A 3 14.91 -9.98 -6.69
N ASP A 4 15.31 -10.10 -7.96
CA ASP A 4 15.97 -9.01 -8.69
C ASP A 4 14.89 -8.02 -9.16
N GLY A 5 14.96 -6.79 -8.65
CA GLY A 5 13.99 -5.74 -8.87
C GLY A 5 14.58 -4.45 -9.44
N ALA A 6 13.74 -3.45 -9.62
CA ALA A 6 14.17 -2.11 -10.01
C ALA A 6 14.88 -1.43 -8.82
N GLY A 7 16.12 -1.03 -9.03
CA GLY A 7 16.96 -0.41 -7.99
C GLY A 7 17.78 -1.39 -7.18
N GLY A 8 17.87 -2.68 -7.58
CA GLY A 8 18.70 -3.70 -6.94
C GLY A 8 17.91 -4.94 -6.53
N ARG A 9 18.48 -5.70 -5.60
CA ARG A 9 17.87 -6.91 -5.07
C ARG A 9 16.89 -6.56 -3.95
N MET A 10 15.61 -6.91 -4.15
CA MET A 10 14.52 -6.60 -3.23
C MET A 10 14.25 -7.73 -2.27
N ASN A 11 14.15 -7.41 -0.98
CA ASN A 11 13.69 -8.34 0.06
C ASN A 11 12.17 -8.37 0.11
N TYR A 12 11.62 -9.56 0.33
CA TYR A 12 10.22 -9.74 0.69
C TYR A 12 10.06 -10.81 1.76
N ARG A 13 9.02 -10.69 2.54
CA ARG A 13 8.64 -11.58 3.62
C ARG A 13 7.29 -12.21 3.35
N ILE A 14 7.16 -13.50 3.66
CA ILE A 14 5.86 -14.17 3.59
C ILE A 14 5.47 -14.61 5.01
N TRP A 15 4.30 -14.20 5.43
CA TRP A 15 3.59 -14.83 6.55
C TRP A 15 2.68 -15.90 5.94
N ARG A 16 3.20 -17.12 5.93
CA ARG A 16 2.55 -18.27 5.26
C ARG A 16 1.35 -18.74 6.05
N VAL A 17 0.35 -19.22 5.31
CA VAL A 17 -0.76 -20.02 5.81
C VAL A 17 -0.49 -21.45 5.36
N ASP A 18 -0.46 -22.38 6.32
CA ASP A 18 -0.07 -23.79 6.06
C ASP A 18 -1.19 -24.56 5.34
N ASP A 19 -2.45 -24.31 5.73
CA ASP A 19 -3.64 -24.94 5.16
C ASP A 19 -4.49 -23.91 4.42
N ASP A 20 -5.69 -24.20 4.06
CA ASP A 20 -6.71 -23.41 3.34
C ASP A 20 -6.48 -21.89 3.22
N VAL A 21 -5.65 -21.49 2.25
CA VAL A 21 -5.43 -20.07 1.91
C VAL A 21 -6.72 -19.49 1.33
N THR A 22 -7.36 -18.62 2.10
CA THR A 22 -8.63 -17.97 1.70
C THR A 22 -8.41 -16.72 0.83
N ALA A 23 -7.24 -16.06 0.96
CA ALA A 23 -6.80 -14.96 0.14
C ALA A 23 -5.28 -14.76 0.26
N VAL A 24 -4.69 -14.07 -0.72
CA VAL A 24 -3.32 -13.55 -0.66
C VAL A 24 -3.37 -12.05 -0.60
N LEU A 25 -2.58 -11.46 0.28
CA LEU A 25 -2.47 -10.02 0.46
C LEU A 25 -1.01 -9.60 0.23
N VAL A 26 -0.73 -8.85 -0.84
CA VAL A 26 0.56 -8.19 -1.04
C VAL A 26 0.53 -6.86 -0.31
N PHE A 27 1.50 -6.63 0.58
CA PHE A 27 1.56 -5.46 1.46
C PHE A 27 2.79 -4.59 1.17
N LEU A 28 2.54 -3.29 1.01
CA LEU A 28 3.54 -2.24 0.77
C LEU A 28 3.59 -1.30 1.97
N HIS A 29 4.76 -1.18 2.61
CA HIS A 29 4.95 -0.36 3.81
C HIS A 29 5.10 1.14 3.50
N GLY A 30 5.01 1.98 4.53
CA GLY A 30 5.26 3.42 4.47
C GLY A 30 6.74 3.78 4.40
N ILE A 31 7.05 5.05 4.08
CA ILE A 31 8.43 5.56 4.07
C ILE A 31 9.06 5.38 5.46
N GLY A 32 10.32 4.99 5.52
CA GLY A 32 11.07 4.78 6.77
C GLY A 32 10.71 3.51 7.54
N GLN A 33 9.82 2.65 7.00
CA GLN A 33 9.40 1.38 7.58
C GLN A 33 9.96 0.21 6.76
N CYS A 34 9.70 -1.02 7.19
CA CYS A 34 10.02 -2.22 6.44
C CYS A 34 9.02 -3.35 6.76
N SER A 35 9.08 -4.45 6.01
CA SER A 35 8.17 -5.59 6.23
C SER A 35 8.28 -6.16 7.65
N ALA A 36 9.44 -6.06 8.31
CA ALA A 36 9.63 -6.56 9.67
C ALA A 36 8.78 -5.84 10.72
N ASP A 37 8.40 -4.58 10.50
CA ASP A 37 7.56 -3.81 11.42
C ASP A 37 6.13 -4.37 11.50
N TYR A 38 5.71 -5.12 10.48
CA TYR A 38 4.34 -5.59 10.30
C TYR A 38 4.09 -7.04 10.77
N HIS A 39 4.93 -7.59 11.66
CA HIS A 39 4.73 -8.96 12.16
C HIS A 39 3.38 -9.18 12.84
N ARG A 40 2.89 -8.19 13.60
CA ARG A 40 1.59 -8.27 14.27
C ARG A 40 0.45 -8.29 13.26
N TYR A 41 0.54 -7.45 12.23
CA TYR A 41 -0.40 -7.38 11.12
C TYR A 41 -0.42 -8.71 10.34
N GLY A 42 0.73 -9.19 9.88
CA GLY A 42 0.83 -10.45 9.14
C GLY A 42 0.25 -11.63 9.92
N ARG A 43 0.55 -11.75 11.22
CA ARG A 43 -0.02 -12.80 12.09
C ARG A 43 -1.52 -12.64 12.31
N ALA A 44 -2.04 -11.41 12.34
CA ALA A 44 -3.48 -11.18 12.45
C ALA A 44 -4.19 -11.69 11.21
N MET A 45 -3.67 -11.37 10.01
CA MET A 45 -4.20 -11.87 8.73
C MET A 45 -4.15 -13.41 8.65
N ASN A 46 -3.01 -14.00 9.02
CA ASN A 46 -2.83 -15.47 8.96
C ASN A 46 -3.87 -16.25 9.76
N ARG A 47 -4.23 -15.79 10.97
CA ARG A 47 -5.26 -16.45 11.80
C ARG A 47 -6.62 -16.53 11.09
N HIS A 48 -6.77 -15.82 9.98
CA HIS A 48 -7.98 -15.81 9.18
C HIS A 48 -7.81 -16.41 7.78
N GLY A 49 -6.71 -17.15 7.57
CA GLY A 49 -6.40 -17.81 6.29
C GLY A 49 -5.89 -16.86 5.21
N ILE A 50 -5.50 -15.62 5.57
CA ILE A 50 -4.97 -14.64 4.62
C ILE A 50 -3.43 -14.71 4.66
N GLU A 51 -2.81 -15.21 3.58
CA GLU A 51 -1.36 -15.24 3.42
C GLU A 51 -0.86 -13.83 3.04
N VAL A 52 0.14 -13.30 3.76
CA VAL A 52 0.64 -11.95 3.53
C VAL A 52 2.04 -11.98 2.94
N TRP A 53 2.26 -11.22 1.86
CA TRP A 53 3.54 -11.01 1.20
C TRP A 53 3.94 -9.55 1.34
N GLY A 54 4.88 -9.24 2.25
CA GLY A 54 5.37 -7.87 2.51
C GLY A 54 6.65 -7.58 1.75
N LEU A 55 6.64 -6.52 0.94
CA LEU A 55 7.82 -6.01 0.24
C LEU A 55 8.63 -5.09 1.16
N ASP A 56 9.96 -5.16 1.11
CA ASP A 56 10.81 -4.05 1.53
C ASP A 56 11.11 -3.18 0.30
N HIS A 57 10.73 -1.92 0.34
CA HIS A 57 11.02 -0.97 -0.75
C HIS A 57 12.53 -0.76 -0.91
N PRO A 58 13.04 -0.32 -2.11
CA PRO A 58 14.45 0.03 -2.28
C PRO A 58 14.96 0.94 -1.16
N GLY A 59 16.15 0.66 -0.62
CA GLY A 59 16.73 1.43 0.48
C GLY A 59 16.09 1.20 1.86
N HIS A 60 15.13 0.27 1.99
CA HIS A 60 14.45 -0.05 3.24
C HIS A 60 14.64 -1.52 3.61
N GLY A 61 14.61 -1.79 4.92
CA GLY A 61 14.71 -3.14 5.47
C GLY A 61 15.97 -3.88 5.01
N LEU A 62 15.79 -4.98 4.30
CA LEU A 62 16.90 -5.77 3.73
C LEU A 62 17.04 -5.63 2.21
N SER A 63 16.26 -4.74 1.58
CA SER A 63 16.39 -4.43 0.17
C SER A 63 17.61 -3.55 -0.12
N GLU A 64 18.23 -3.77 -1.27
CA GLU A 64 19.28 -2.89 -1.77
C GLU A 64 18.68 -1.51 -2.16
N GLY A 65 19.53 -0.50 -2.27
CA GLY A 65 19.16 0.89 -2.61
C GLY A 65 19.78 1.89 -1.65
N GLU A 66 19.62 3.17 -1.96
CA GLU A 66 20.11 4.28 -1.11
C GLU A 66 19.20 4.44 0.11
N PRO A 67 19.73 4.25 1.34
CA PRO A 67 18.96 4.47 2.57
C PRO A 67 18.54 5.94 2.71
N ASP A 68 17.47 6.18 3.48
CA ASP A 68 16.96 7.51 3.83
C ASP A 68 16.59 8.40 2.64
N THR A 69 16.39 7.82 1.46
CA THR A 69 15.92 8.51 0.26
C THR A 69 14.54 8.01 -0.15
N LEU A 70 13.75 8.87 -0.81
CA LEU A 70 12.54 8.42 -1.48
C LEU A 70 12.94 7.75 -2.80
N PRO A 71 12.72 6.42 -2.97
CA PRO A 71 13.05 5.76 -4.21
C PRO A 71 12.23 6.31 -5.38
N PRO A 72 12.74 6.23 -6.63
CA PRO A 72 11.96 6.61 -7.80
C PRO A 72 10.62 5.87 -7.85
N ILE A 73 9.52 6.60 -7.99
CA ILE A 73 8.18 6.03 -8.04
C ILE A 73 8.03 4.89 -9.06
N PRO A 74 8.60 4.98 -10.29
CA PRO A 74 8.57 3.86 -11.24
C PRO A 74 9.22 2.58 -10.71
N HIS A 75 10.28 2.67 -9.89
CA HIS A 75 10.91 1.50 -9.26
C HIS A 75 9.96 0.86 -8.21
N LEU A 76 9.30 1.69 -7.41
CA LEU A 76 8.33 1.21 -6.41
C LEU A 76 7.19 0.45 -7.07
N VAL A 77 6.63 1.00 -8.15
CA VAL A 77 5.54 0.38 -8.92
C VAL A 77 6.01 -0.92 -9.57
N ALA A 78 7.19 -0.92 -10.23
CA ALA A 78 7.73 -2.10 -10.88
C ALA A 78 7.98 -3.26 -9.89
N ASN A 79 8.51 -2.95 -8.71
CA ASN A 79 8.76 -3.96 -7.68
C ASN A 79 7.45 -4.52 -7.07
N ALA A 80 6.42 -3.69 -6.92
CA ALA A 80 5.10 -4.13 -6.53
C ALA A 80 4.50 -5.10 -7.57
N GLU A 81 4.62 -4.79 -8.87
CA GLU A 81 4.18 -5.64 -9.97
C GLU A 81 4.87 -7.01 -9.99
N ILE A 82 6.19 -7.03 -9.77
CA ILE A 82 6.95 -8.29 -9.68
C ILE A 82 6.41 -9.14 -8.52
N LEU A 83 6.25 -8.54 -7.33
CA LEU A 83 5.77 -9.29 -6.16
C LEU A 83 4.33 -9.78 -6.32
N LEU A 84 3.44 -8.99 -6.94
CA LEU A 84 2.08 -9.40 -7.28
C LEU A 84 2.08 -10.62 -8.21
N SER A 85 2.90 -10.60 -9.26
CA SER A 85 3.04 -11.70 -10.21
C SER A 85 3.59 -12.97 -9.53
N MET A 86 4.56 -12.82 -8.63
CA MET A 86 5.11 -13.93 -7.85
C MET A 86 4.05 -14.53 -6.90
N ALA A 87 3.29 -13.68 -6.21
CA ALA A 87 2.21 -14.11 -5.31
C ALA A 87 1.11 -14.86 -6.08
N ARG A 88 0.72 -14.35 -7.26
CA ARG A 88 -0.24 -15.02 -8.15
C ARG A 88 0.29 -16.39 -8.62
N ALA A 89 1.54 -16.47 -9.04
CA ALA A 89 2.14 -17.74 -9.46
C ALA A 89 2.18 -18.77 -8.32
N ALA A 90 2.44 -18.33 -7.09
CA ALA A 90 2.46 -19.20 -5.91
C ALA A 90 1.06 -19.65 -5.47
N ARG A 91 0.02 -18.85 -5.71
CA ARG A 91 -1.38 -19.09 -5.30
C ARG A 91 -2.34 -18.76 -6.46
N PRO A 92 -2.40 -19.61 -7.50
CA PRO A 92 -3.09 -19.27 -8.76
C PRO A 92 -4.60 -19.01 -8.64
N THR A 93 -5.27 -19.58 -7.66
CA THR A 93 -6.73 -19.52 -7.50
C THR A 93 -7.20 -18.64 -6.36
N ALA A 94 -6.30 -18.26 -5.45
CA ALA A 94 -6.68 -17.44 -4.30
C ALA A 94 -6.99 -16.00 -4.72
N PRO A 95 -8.01 -15.34 -4.13
CA PRO A 95 -8.20 -13.89 -4.29
C PRO A 95 -6.93 -13.13 -3.95
N LEU A 96 -6.46 -12.24 -4.84
CA LEU A 96 -5.26 -11.43 -4.64
C LEU A 96 -5.66 -9.99 -4.29
N VAL A 97 -5.24 -9.54 -3.12
CA VAL A 97 -5.51 -8.20 -2.60
C VAL A 97 -4.19 -7.44 -2.54
N LEU A 98 -4.18 -6.19 -2.99
CA LEU A 98 -3.04 -5.29 -2.79
C LEU A 98 -3.35 -4.35 -1.62
N ALA A 99 -2.46 -4.31 -0.65
CA ALA A 99 -2.60 -3.46 0.52
C ALA A 99 -1.39 -2.54 0.67
N GLY A 100 -1.60 -1.38 1.27
CA GLY A 100 -0.51 -0.45 1.51
C GLY A 100 -0.79 0.53 2.62
N HIS A 101 0.29 1.00 3.24
CA HIS A 101 0.26 2.06 4.22
C HIS A 101 1.06 3.27 3.73
N SER A 102 0.53 4.49 3.88
CA SER A 102 1.23 5.74 3.55
C SER A 102 1.84 5.70 2.13
N LEU A 103 3.17 5.80 1.98
CA LEU A 103 3.85 5.63 0.70
C LEU A 103 3.34 4.39 -0.06
N GLY A 104 3.25 3.25 0.64
CA GLY A 104 2.77 2.00 0.05
C GLY A 104 1.32 2.08 -0.45
N ALA A 105 0.45 2.87 0.20
CA ALA A 105 -0.90 3.11 -0.28
C ALA A 105 -0.90 3.92 -1.60
N GLY A 106 -0.03 4.94 -1.69
CA GLY A 106 0.18 5.70 -2.94
C GLY A 106 0.71 4.82 -4.05
N VAL A 107 1.72 3.98 -3.76
CA VAL A 107 2.30 3.03 -4.73
C VAL A 107 1.25 2.03 -5.21
N ALA A 108 0.40 1.50 -4.30
CA ALA A 108 -0.67 0.59 -4.66
C ALA A 108 -1.66 1.22 -5.65
N LEU A 109 -2.09 2.47 -5.40
CA LEU A 109 -2.97 3.20 -6.34
C LEU A 109 -2.29 3.41 -7.70
N LEU A 110 -1.01 3.82 -7.71
CA LEU A 110 -0.27 4.03 -8.95
C LEU A 110 -0.06 2.73 -9.73
N ALA A 111 0.22 1.60 -9.05
CA ALA A 111 0.34 0.29 -9.69
C ALA A 111 -0.98 -0.14 -10.35
N MET A 112 -2.12 0.06 -9.69
CA MET A 112 -3.44 -0.24 -10.26
C MET A 112 -3.73 0.58 -11.52
N HIS A 113 -3.31 1.85 -11.55
CA HIS A 113 -3.48 2.72 -12.73
C HIS A 113 -2.46 2.46 -13.83
N ALA A 114 -1.25 1.97 -13.50
CA ALA A 114 -0.28 1.48 -14.48
C ALA A 114 -0.78 0.22 -15.19
N ASN A 115 -1.67 -0.54 -14.53
CA ASN A 115 -2.38 -1.69 -15.07
C ASN A 115 -1.45 -2.77 -15.66
N GLY A 116 -0.32 -3.03 -14.97
CA GLY A 116 0.61 -4.09 -15.32
C GLY A 116 0.01 -5.49 -15.11
N PRO A 117 0.70 -6.56 -15.55
CA PRO A 117 0.20 -7.93 -15.45
C PRO A 117 -0.15 -8.36 -14.02
N GLY A 118 0.64 -7.93 -13.03
CA GLY A 118 0.37 -8.22 -11.61
C GLY A 118 -0.84 -7.48 -11.09
N ALA A 119 -0.99 -6.19 -11.43
CA ALA A 119 -2.12 -5.37 -11.02
C ALA A 119 -3.45 -5.87 -11.61
N GLN A 120 -3.45 -6.41 -12.83
CA GLN A 120 -4.65 -6.99 -13.45
C GLN A 120 -5.23 -8.19 -12.68
N GLU A 121 -4.41 -8.85 -11.89
CA GLU A 121 -4.79 -9.99 -11.05
C GLU A 121 -5.37 -9.57 -9.68
N VAL A 122 -5.27 -8.29 -9.33
CA VAL A 122 -5.74 -7.76 -8.05
C VAL A 122 -7.27 -7.59 -8.09
N CYS A 123 -7.95 -8.17 -7.10
CA CYS A 123 -9.41 -8.10 -6.99
C CYS A 123 -9.90 -7.03 -6.01
N ALA A 124 -9.03 -6.48 -5.16
CA ALA A 124 -9.38 -5.43 -4.21
C ALA A 124 -8.14 -4.70 -3.64
N LEU A 125 -8.35 -3.50 -3.09
CA LEU A 125 -7.35 -2.71 -2.38
C LEU A 125 -7.71 -2.53 -0.91
N ALA A 126 -6.70 -2.58 -0.01
CA ALA A 126 -6.85 -2.23 1.40
C ALA A 126 -5.77 -1.21 1.79
N LEU A 127 -6.14 0.05 1.95
CA LEU A 127 -5.22 1.17 2.08
C LEU A 127 -5.39 1.88 3.42
N THR A 128 -4.28 2.22 4.09
CA THR A 128 -4.26 2.96 5.36
C THR A 128 -3.37 4.19 5.24
N GLY A 129 -3.77 5.32 5.85
CA GLY A 129 -3.00 6.57 5.83
C GLY A 129 -2.66 7.03 4.40
N THR A 130 -3.62 6.96 3.48
CA THR A 130 -3.42 7.29 2.06
C THR A 130 -2.86 8.69 1.90
N PRO A 131 -1.76 8.88 1.11
CA PRO A 131 -1.16 10.21 0.94
C PRO A 131 -2.14 11.22 0.33
N SER A 132 -2.24 12.41 0.92
CA SER A 132 -3.07 13.51 0.43
C SER A 132 -2.39 14.38 -0.64
N ARG A 133 -1.35 13.84 -1.32
CA ARG A 133 -0.61 14.55 -2.37
C ARG A 133 -1.44 14.68 -3.64
N GLU A 134 -1.32 15.81 -4.33
CA GLU A 134 -2.06 16.15 -5.55
C GLU A 134 -2.03 15.01 -6.59
N VAL A 135 -0.84 14.46 -6.86
CA VAL A 135 -0.65 13.35 -7.81
C VAL A 135 -1.51 12.12 -7.50
N ILE A 136 -1.86 11.89 -6.23
CA ILE A 136 -2.74 10.79 -5.81
C ILE A 136 -4.21 11.24 -5.86
N MET A 137 -4.48 12.47 -5.43
CA MET A 137 -5.84 13.01 -5.37
C MET A 137 -6.44 13.33 -6.76
N GLU A 138 -5.62 13.43 -7.78
CA GLU A 138 -6.02 13.59 -9.19
C GLU A 138 -6.23 12.26 -9.91
N LEU A 139 -5.85 11.13 -9.31
CA LEU A 139 -6.12 9.83 -9.90
C LEU A 139 -7.64 9.60 -9.98
N PRO A 140 -8.11 8.93 -11.03
CA PRO A 140 -9.45 8.34 -11.03
C PRO A 140 -9.64 7.41 -9.83
N GLY A 141 -10.88 7.13 -9.46
CA GLY A 141 -11.16 6.11 -8.45
C GLY A 141 -10.51 4.76 -8.85
N PRO A 142 -10.20 3.91 -7.86
CA PRO A 142 -9.57 2.62 -8.14
C PRO A 142 -10.47 1.75 -9.03
N PRO A 143 -9.88 0.92 -9.94
CA PRO A 143 -10.64 0.08 -10.87
C PRO A 143 -11.26 -1.16 -10.20
N VAL A 144 -10.97 -1.37 -8.92
CA VAL A 144 -11.46 -2.49 -8.09
C VAL A 144 -12.02 -1.96 -6.77
N PRO A 145 -12.83 -2.74 -6.03
CA PRO A 145 -13.25 -2.38 -4.68
C PRO A 145 -12.07 -2.00 -3.80
N ALA A 146 -12.19 -0.91 -3.06
CA ALA A 146 -11.13 -0.43 -2.17
C ALA A 146 -11.68 -0.07 -0.80
N LEU A 147 -11.03 -0.55 0.25
CA LEU A 147 -11.19 -0.09 1.62
C LEU A 147 -10.08 0.94 1.91
N LEU A 148 -10.47 2.16 2.23
CA LEU A 148 -9.57 3.20 2.71
C LEU A 148 -9.85 3.45 4.19
N VAL A 149 -8.82 3.28 5.02
CA VAL A 149 -8.89 3.57 6.46
C VAL A 149 -7.96 4.75 6.77
N HIS A 150 -8.50 5.76 7.45
CA HIS A 150 -7.76 7.00 7.73
C HIS A 150 -8.01 7.48 9.16
N GLY A 151 -6.98 8.04 9.80
CA GLY A 151 -7.11 8.68 11.10
C GLY A 151 -7.57 10.14 10.95
N ALA A 152 -8.50 10.59 11.82
CA ALA A 152 -8.97 11.97 11.78
C ALA A 152 -7.87 12.95 12.20
N ASP A 153 -6.97 12.53 13.10
CA ASP A 153 -5.85 13.31 13.59
C ASP A 153 -4.54 13.09 12.80
N ASP A 154 -4.64 12.57 11.58
CA ASP A 154 -3.47 12.34 10.72
C ASP A 154 -2.82 13.69 10.34
N ARG A 155 -1.62 13.93 10.89
CA ARG A 155 -0.84 15.16 10.66
C ARG A 155 0.16 15.03 9.51
N ILE A 156 0.30 13.85 8.94
CA ILE A 156 1.22 13.56 7.81
C ILE A 156 0.46 13.59 6.49
N ALA A 157 -0.71 12.96 6.46
CA ALA A 157 -1.60 12.95 5.31
C ALA A 157 -2.98 13.48 5.74
N ALA A 158 -3.23 14.78 5.52
CA ALA A 158 -4.49 15.40 5.93
C ALA A 158 -5.70 14.66 5.36
N ILE A 159 -6.68 14.37 6.22
CA ILE A 159 -7.84 13.53 5.88
C ILE A 159 -8.78 14.18 4.87
N GLU A 160 -8.95 15.52 4.88
CA GLU A 160 -9.94 16.19 4.04
C GLU A 160 -9.79 15.98 2.53
N PRO A 161 -8.57 16.09 1.92
CA PRO A 161 -8.38 15.78 0.52
C PRO A 161 -8.73 14.32 0.20
N VAL A 162 -8.34 13.38 1.08
CA VAL A 162 -8.60 11.94 0.91
C VAL A 162 -10.09 11.64 1.01
N ARG A 163 -10.79 12.22 2.00
CA ARG A 163 -12.24 12.09 2.16
C ARG A 163 -12.99 12.59 0.94
N ARG A 164 -12.60 13.76 0.41
CA ARG A 164 -13.20 14.36 -0.81
C ARG A 164 -12.94 13.46 -2.01
N TRP A 165 -11.72 13.03 -2.24
CA TRP A 165 -11.38 12.14 -3.34
C TRP A 165 -12.15 10.81 -3.25
N ALA A 166 -12.20 10.18 -2.07
CA ALA A 166 -12.92 8.94 -1.85
C ALA A 166 -14.43 9.07 -2.13
N SER A 167 -15.03 10.22 -1.80
CA SER A 167 -16.46 10.45 -2.02
C SER A 167 -16.88 10.48 -3.50
N HIS A 168 -15.94 10.65 -4.42
CA HIS A 168 -16.22 10.67 -5.87
C HIS A 168 -16.17 9.27 -6.51
N SER A 169 -15.82 8.23 -5.76
CA SER A 169 -15.73 6.87 -6.31
C SER A 169 -16.63 5.89 -5.54
N PRO A 170 -17.62 5.28 -6.20
CA PRO A 170 -18.47 4.27 -5.57
C PRO A 170 -17.72 2.97 -5.25
N ALA A 171 -16.50 2.78 -5.79
CA ALA A 171 -15.65 1.63 -5.49
C ALA A 171 -14.97 1.73 -4.13
N ILE A 172 -15.01 2.92 -3.47
CA ILE A 172 -14.30 3.16 -2.22
C ILE A 172 -15.25 3.06 -1.02
N GLU A 173 -14.93 2.15 -0.11
CA GLU A 173 -15.44 2.11 1.25
C GLU A 173 -14.47 2.90 2.13
N PHE A 174 -14.87 4.11 2.56
CA PHE A 174 -14.04 4.97 3.41
C PHE A 174 -14.40 4.79 4.87
N ARG A 175 -13.39 4.56 5.72
CA ARG A 175 -13.51 4.41 7.17
C ARG A 175 -12.57 5.37 7.88
N GLU A 176 -13.12 6.12 8.81
CA GLU A 176 -12.41 7.12 9.60
C GLU A 176 -12.36 6.70 11.07
N PHE A 177 -11.21 6.93 11.71
CA PHE A 177 -10.99 6.71 13.13
C PHE A 177 -10.74 8.05 13.81
N GLY A 178 -11.66 8.47 14.71
CA GLY A 178 -11.66 9.77 15.36
C GLY A 178 -10.42 10.02 16.22
N ASP A 179 -9.95 9.00 16.93
CA ASP A 179 -8.84 9.08 17.88
C ASP A 179 -7.55 8.43 17.33
N ALA A 180 -7.34 8.48 16.01
CA ALA A 180 -6.18 7.88 15.36
C ALA A 180 -5.43 8.88 14.47
N GLY A 181 -4.10 8.72 14.43
CA GLY A 181 -3.20 9.47 13.57
C GLY A 181 -2.89 8.74 12.27
N HIS A 182 -1.63 8.80 11.86
CA HIS A 182 -1.16 8.28 10.57
C HIS A 182 -0.94 6.77 10.57
N ASP A 183 -0.35 6.22 11.65
CA ASP A 183 0.16 4.85 11.69
C ASP A 183 -0.83 3.84 12.27
N LEU A 184 -2.05 3.82 11.71
CA LEU A 184 -3.20 3.05 12.18
C LEU A 184 -2.91 1.56 12.43
N LEU A 185 -1.94 0.97 11.72
CA LEU A 185 -1.58 -0.45 11.87
C LEU A 185 -0.72 -0.72 13.12
N HIS A 186 -0.18 0.34 13.76
CA HIS A 186 0.63 0.25 14.99
C HIS A 186 -0.02 0.96 16.19
N GLU A 187 -0.94 1.88 15.95
CA GLU A 187 -1.66 2.63 16.97
C GLU A 187 -2.62 1.77 17.81
N PRO A 188 -3.20 2.29 18.89
CA PRO A 188 -4.17 1.57 19.72
C PRO A 188 -5.34 0.96 18.93
N VAL A 189 -5.82 1.66 17.92
CA VAL A 189 -6.92 1.24 17.02
C VAL A 189 -6.59 0.08 16.10
N ARG A 190 -5.32 -0.37 16.05
CA ARG A 190 -4.86 -1.42 15.12
C ARG A 190 -5.73 -2.68 15.08
N HIS A 191 -6.29 -3.09 16.20
CA HIS A 191 -7.10 -4.31 16.26
C HIS A 191 -8.42 -4.15 15.50
N GLU A 192 -9.04 -2.99 15.58
CA GLU A 192 -10.25 -2.65 14.84
C GLU A 192 -9.93 -2.51 13.35
N VAL A 193 -8.82 -1.85 13.00
CA VAL A 193 -8.34 -1.70 11.62
C VAL A 193 -8.04 -3.07 11.01
N HIS A 194 -7.36 -3.96 11.74
CA HIS A 194 -7.12 -5.34 11.27
C HIS A 194 -8.43 -6.08 11.01
N SER A 195 -9.41 -5.96 11.92
CA SER A 195 -10.71 -6.61 11.78
C SER A 195 -11.46 -6.11 10.55
N LEU A 196 -11.45 -4.80 10.29
CA LEU A 196 -12.05 -4.21 9.10
C LEU A 196 -11.40 -4.74 7.80
N ILE A 197 -10.07 -4.79 7.76
CA ILE A 197 -9.34 -5.31 6.59
C ILE A 197 -9.67 -6.79 6.38
N ILE A 198 -9.66 -7.62 7.43
CA ILE A 198 -10.00 -9.04 7.35
C ILE A 198 -11.43 -9.23 6.83
N GLU A 199 -12.39 -8.49 7.36
CA GLU A 199 -13.78 -8.54 6.91
C GLU A 199 -13.92 -8.12 5.46
N PHE A 200 -13.26 -7.04 5.07
CA PHE A 200 -13.24 -6.56 3.70
C PHE A 200 -12.66 -7.62 2.74
N VAL A 201 -11.48 -8.18 3.05
CA VAL A 201 -10.83 -9.23 2.24
C VAL A 201 -11.74 -10.45 2.09
N ARG A 202 -12.43 -10.88 3.14
CA ARG A 202 -13.37 -12.01 3.10
C ARG A 202 -14.59 -11.78 2.21
N ARG A 203 -15.00 -10.53 2.02
CA ARG A 203 -16.11 -10.14 1.15
C ARG A 203 -15.71 -10.02 -0.32
N THR A 204 -14.41 -9.91 -0.62
CA THR A 204 -13.92 -9.75 -2.00
C THR A 204 -13.99 -11.09 -2.75
N ARG A 205 -14.48 -11.01 -3.98
CA ARG A 205 -14.55 -12.16 -4.89
C ARG A 205 -13.91 -11.82 -6.22
N PRO A 206 -13.15 -12.73 -6.85
CA PRO A 206 -12.64 -12.54 -8.20
C PRO A 206 -13.76 -12.22 -9.20
N GLY A 207 -13.52 -11.31 -10.13
CA GLY A 207 -14.44 -11.02 -11.24
C GLY A 207 -15.47 -9.90 -11.02
N ARG A 208 -15.43 -9.18 -9.91
CA ARG A 208 -16.26 -7.98 -9.72
C ARG A 208 -15.48 -6.73 -10.18
N THR A 209 -15.49 -6.46 -11.47
CA THR A 209 -14.96 -5.20 -12.02
C THR A 209 -16.01 -4.10 -11.85
N PHE A 210 -15.63 -3.00 -11.22
CA PHE A 210 -16.39 -1.75 -11.29
C PHE A 210 -15.82 -0.95 -12.46
N GLY A 211 -16.55 -0.84 -13.56
CA GLY A 211 -16.28 -0.01 -14.73
C GLY A 211 -14.81 0.09 -15.18
N THR A 212 -14.56 -0.08 -16.47
CA THR A 212 -13.21 0.09 -17.04
C THR A 212 -12.74 1.53 -16.88
N VAL A 213 -11.77 1.77 -15.99
CA VAL A 213 -11.04 3.03 -15.91
C VAL A 213 -9.96 3.00 -16.99
N PRO A 214 -9.88 3.99 -17.90
CA PRO A 214 -8.83 4.03 -18.91
C PRO A 214 -7.45 4.16 -18.25
N PRO A 215 -6.39 3.51 -18.81
CA PRO A 215 -5.04 3.58 -18.25
C PRO A 215 -4.53 5.04 -18.26
N VAL A 216 -4.05 5.51 -17.11
CA VAL A 216 -3.41 6.81 -16.98
C VAL A 216 -1.95 6.69 -17.42
N ARG A 217 -1.55 7.44 -18.43
CA ARG A 217 -0.13 7.56 -18.79
C ARG A 217 0.57 8.39 -17.72
N LEU A 218 1.38 7.76 -16.88
CA LEU A 218 2.27 8.45 -15.97
C LEU A 218 3.27 9.27 -16.81
N ARG A 219 3.08 10.59 -16.83
CA ARG A 219 4.13 11.49 -17.35
C ARG A 219 5.31 11.38 -16.40
N ALA A 220 6.53 11.31 -16.96
CA ALA A 220 7.75 11.35 -16.17
C ALA A 220 7.70 12.58 -15.26
N LEU A 221 7.54 12.34 -13.95
CA LEU A 221 7.60 13.40 -12.94
C LEU A 221 9.04 13.90 -12.93
N GLY A 222 9.23 15.13 -13.43
CA GLY A 222 10.52 15.79 -13.46
C GLY A 222 11.14 15.81 -12.05
N HIS A 223 12.40 15.45 -11.97
CA HIS A 223 13.20 15.56 -10.76
C HIS A 223 13.29 17.03 -10.36
N HIS A 224 12.44 17.47 -9.43
CA HIS A 224 12.71 18.62 -8.59
C HIS A 224 12.87 18.07 -7.16
N PRO A 225 14.12 18.04 -6.64
CA PRO A 225 14.31 17.74 -5.23
C PRO A 225 13.65 18.89 -4.42
N PRO A 226 12.89 18.58 -3.36
CA PRO A 226 12.43 19.62 -2.45
C PRO A 226 13.64 20.27 -1.82
N ALA A 227 13.65 21.61 -1.81
CA ALA A 227 14.66 22.38 -1.11
C ALA A 227 14.66 21.98 0.36
N LEU A 228 15.76 21.42 0.83
CA LEU A 228 16.00 21.18 2.24
C LEU A 228 16.12 22.55 2.93
N GLU A 229 15.11 22.93 3.67
CA GLU A 229 15.20 24.06 4.59
C GLU A 229 16.29 23.75 5.63
N ARG A 230 17.27 24.64 5.71
CA ARG A 230 18.39 24.55 6.67
C ARG A 230 17.86 24.64 8.10
N PRO A 231 18.38 23.86 9.04
CA PRO A 231 18.03 24.03 10.44
C PRO A 231 18.50 25.42 10.92
N ILE A 232 17.59 26.16 11.53
CA ILE A 232 17.88 27.42 12.20
C ILE A 232 18.68 27.09 13.45
N SER A 233 20.00 27.37 13.44
CA SER A 233 20.82 27.32 14.62
C SER A 233 20.52 28.57 15.49
N ALA A 234 19.84 28.37 16.61
CA ALA A 234 19.71 29.37 17.65
C ALA A 234 21.02 29.43 18.47
N PRO A 235 21.56 30.62 18.80
CA PRO A 235 22.67 30.70 19.72
C PRO A 235 22.18 30.53 21.16
N ILE A 236 22.90 29.70 21.90
CA ILE A 236 22.76 29.54 23.36
C ILE A 236 23.60 30.65 24.03
N PRO A 237 23.10 31.32 25.08
CA PRO A 237 23.85 32.32 25.85
C PRO A 237 24.95 31.71 26.73
#